data_845c9f49cb257eaf531964e1126f0b29
#
_entry.id   845c9f49cb257eaf531964e1126f0b29
#
_cell.length_a   1.000
_cell.length_b   1.000
_cell.length_c   1.000
_cell.angle_alpha   90.00
_cell.angle_beta   90.00
_cell.angle_gamma   90.00
#
_symmetry.space_group_name_H-M   'P 1'
#
loop_
_entity.id
_entity.type
_entity.pdbx_description
1 polymer ?
#
loop_
_entity_poly.entity_id
_entity_poly.type
_entity_poly.pdbx_seq_one_letter_code
_entity_poly.pdbx_strand_id
1 'polypeptide(L)'
;MKKVFALSAAAVLMTGVYAAESNVQVYGVIDAAVTGYKVKGQDTMLEFTSGFSMGNRIGIRGREDLGNGYSVGFDLEQGFLLDTGAQFNTWSKDGVVQNGAFNRQSYLDVTGPFGKIAFGRMVSLSGGTGDFNMAKWSPFGIGYGVASFIGYTFNQSRVNNALAYVSPSFDGFKVQAMYSNGTTTDDEKWSHNDHYYGIGAMYDKGPLNAELIFETLDNKSSEALKPAYVISAGGSYKFSMTKVFFGYQYGTQDNKRKQHVILLSSATPLAGGTLKFGGKLLLGKLDGKAKKAGMEDKYNSWNINAAYEYPLSKRTYVYGFAGYADGGKLLSGTASLKASGLPFRANMVNAWQLAVGMNHKF
;
A
#
# COMPACT_ATOMS: atom_id res chain seq x y z
N MET A 1 -33.36 -27.77 -10.90
CA MET A 1 -32.19 -28.65 -11.15
C MET A 1 -30.95 -27.91 -10.68
N LYS A 2 -30.47 -28.28 -9.49
CA LYS A 2 -29.29 -27.68 -8.88
C LYS A 2 -28.06 -28.38 -9.45
N LYS A 3 -27.23 -27.69 -10.22
CA LYS A 3 -25.91 -28.18 -10.63
C LYS A 3 -24.91 -27.85 -9.53
N VAL A 4 -24.58 -28.85 -8.73
CA VAL A 4 -23.47 -28.83 -7.80
C VAL A 4 -22.20 -29.04 -8.60
N PHE A 5 -21.33 -28.04 -8.69
CA PHE A 5 -19.97 -28.25 -9.15
C PHE A 5 -19.16 -28.85 -7.99
N ALA A 6 -18.96 -30.15 -8.04
CA ALA A 6 -18.01 -30.83 -7.17
C ALA A 6 -16.60 -30.54 -7.69
N LEU A 7 -15.84 -29.69 -6.97
CA LEU A 7 -14.38 -29.62 -7.12
C LEU A 7 -13.82 -30.90 -6.51
N SER A 8 -13.47 -31.89 -7.33
CA SER A 8 -12.72 -33.05 -6.88
C SER A 8 -11.27 -32.64 -6.64
N ALA A 9 -10.91 -32.46 -5.36
CA ALA A 9 -9.52 -32.38 -4.94
C ALA A 9 -8.87 -33.73 -5.16
N ALA A 10 -8.06 -33.89 -6.20
CA ALA A 10 -7.22 -35.03 -6.39
C ALA A 10 -6.11 -35.02 -5.35
N ALA A 11 -6.25 -35.79 -4.27
CA ALA A 11 -5.17 -36.04 -3.33
C ALA A 11 -4.11 -36.90 -4.03
N VAL A 12 -3.05 -36.28 -4.50
CA VAL A 12 -1.85 -37.02 -4.94
C VAL A 12 -1.09 -37.41 -3.67
N LEU A 13 -1.18 -38.70 -3.30
CA LEU A 13 -0.33 -39.30 -2.28
C LEU A 13 1.10 -39.36 -2.83
N MET A 14 1.92 -38.40 -2.49
CA MET A 14 3.36 -38.44 -2.71
C MET A 14 4.02 -39.20 -1.57
N THR A 15 4.40 -40.46 -1.81
CA THR A 15 5.32 -41.21 -0.95
C THR A 15 6.75 -40.83 -1.33
N GLY A 16 7.35 -39.94 -0.58
CA GLY A 16 8.76 -39.57 -0.71
C GLY A 16 9.06 -38.52 0.33
N VAL A 17 9.28 -38.92 1.59
CA VAL A 17 9.76 -38.00 2.63
C VAL A 17 11.23 -37.73 2.37
N TYR A 18 11.53 -36.77 1.50
CA TYR A 18 12.77 -36.01 1.62
C TYR A 18 12.52 -34.96 2.70
N ALA A 19 13.37 -34.95 3.73
CA ALA A 19 13.34 -33.88 4.73
C ALA A 19 13.66 -32.55 4.02
N ALA A 20 12.62 -31.85 3.58
CA ALA A 20 12.76 -30.52 3.05
C ALA A 20 13.22 -29.61 4.21
N GLU A 21 14.28 -28.86 4.02
CA GLU A 21 14.67 -27.83 4.98
C GLU A 21 13.56 -26.78 5.05
N SER A 22 12.73 -26.88 6.07
CA SER A 22 11.74 -25.85 6.35
C SER A 22 12.44 -24.69 7.03
N ASN A 23 12.53 -23.52 6.35
CA ASN A 23 13.10 -22.32 6.89
C ASN A 23 12.01 -21.40 7.41
N VAL A 24 11.87 -21.30 8.73
CA VAL A 24 11.05 -20.27 9.38
C VAL A 24 11.96 -19.11 9.80
N GLN A 25 11.60 -17.89 9.41
CA GLN A 25 12.33 -16.68 9.69
C GLN A 25 11.45 -15.68 10.41
N VAL A 26 11.95 -15.10 11.51
CA VAL A 26 11.41 -13.88 12.11
C VAL A 26 12.07 -12.70 11.42
N TYR A 27 11.29 -11.71 11.04
CA TYR A 27 11.76 -10.48 10.41
C TYR A 27 10.98 -9.27 10.90
N GLY A 28 11.50 -8.08 10.65
CA GLY A 28 10.76 -6.88 11.00
C GLY A 28 11.42 -5.57 10.59
N VAL A 29 10.72 -4.50 10.90
CA VAL A 29 11.17 -3.11 10.70
C VAL A 29 10.78 -2.30 11.92
N ILE A 30 11.73 -1.56 12.45
CA ILE A 30 11.53 -0.54 13.48
C ILE A 30 11.94 0.80 12.89
N ASP A 31 11.02 1.75 12.90
CA ASP A 31 11.20 3.09 12.37
C ASP A 31 10.64 4.13 13.35
N ALA A 32 11.46 5.07 13.74
CA ALA A 32 11.11 6.13 14.66
C ALA A 32 11.64 7.47 14.19
N ALA A 33 10.87 8.54 14.38
CA ALA A 33 11.26 9.90 14.07
C ALA A 33 10.80 10.90 15.12
N VAL A 34 11.49 12.00 15.21
CA VAL A 34 10.97 13.25 15.78
C VAL A 34 10.47 14.07 14.60
N THR A 35 9.20 14.49 14.64
CA THR A 35 8.53 15.19 13.58
C THR A 35 8.00 16.52 14.06
N GLY A 36 8.45 17.61 13.42
CA GLY A 36 7.85 18.94 13.56
C GLY A 36 6.92 19.23 12.38
N TYR A 37 5.73 19.72 12.64
CA TYR A 37 4.80 20.11 11.57
C TYR A 37 3.85 21.22 11.98
N LYS A 38 3.33 21.93 11.00
CA LYS A 38 2.28 22.94 11.19
C LYS A 38 1.26 22.84 10.07
N VAL A 39 0.01 22.68 10.44
CA VAL A 39 -1.14 22.83 9.56
C VAL A 39 -1.62 24.27 9.61
N LYS A 40 -2.00 24.85 8.48
CA LYS A 40 -2.54 26.21 8.42
C LYS A 40 -3.72 26.37 9.38
N GLY A 41 -3.65 27.39 10.24
CA GLY A 41 -4.68 27.66 11.25
C GLY A 41 -4.58 26.83 12.53
N GLN A 42 -3.55 26.01 12.70
CA GLN A 42 -3.26 25.26 13.92
C GLN A 42 -1.89 25.64 14.49
N ASP A 43 -1.62 25.25 15.73
CA ASP A 43 -0.31 25.43 16.35
C ASP A 43 0.74 24.53 15.72
N THR A 44 2.01 24.90 15.90
CA THR A 44 3.12 24.03 15.54
C THR A 44 3.16 22.84 16.51
N MET A 45 3.27 21.65 15.95
CA MET A 45 3.35 20.40 16.72
C MET A 45 4.75 19.83 16.61
N LEU A 46 5.22 19.27 17.71
CA LEU A 46 6.42 18.44 17.78
C LEU A 46 6.02 17.12 18.43
N GLU A 47 6.31 16.00 17.76
CA GLU A 47 5.89 14.69 18.24
C GLU A 47 6.93 13.62 17.94
N PHE A 48 6.88 12.54 18.72
CA PHE A 48 7.54 11.30 18.41
C PHE A 48 6.64 10.50 17.46
N THR A 49 7.13 10.23 16.23
CA THR A 49 6.34 9.60 15.18
C THR A 49 6.81 8.16 14.98
N SER A 50 5.89 7.24 15.16
CA SER A 50 6.07 5.82 14.90
C SER A 50 5.94 5.52 13.39
N GLY A 51 6.97 4.93 12.76
CA GLY A 51 6.87 4.47 11.39
C GLY A 51 6.80 5.58 10.33
N PHE A 52 7.57 6.65 10.48
CA PHE A 52 7.54 7.80 9.58
C PHE A 52 8.02 7.47 8.17
N SER A 53 9.19 6.83 8.02
CA SER A 53 9.68 6.40 6.71
C SER A 53 9.10 5.06 6.29
N MET A 54 8.86 4.16 7.25
CA MET A 54 8.35 2.83 6.98
C MET A 54 7.59 2.30 8.19
N GLY A 55 6.35 1.80 8.00
CA GLY A 55 5.52 1.30 9.10
C GLY A 55 6.19 0.17 9.88
N ASN A 56 6.19 0.29 11.22
CA ASN A 56 6.72 -0.70 12.14
C ASN A 56 5.98 -2.02 12.03
N ARG A 57 6.73 -3.12 12.06
CA ARG A 57 6.19 -4.46 11.92
C ARG A 57 7.13 -5.52 12.46
N ILE A 58 6.53 -6.61 12.88
CA ILE A 58 7.18 -7.90 13.10
C ILE A 58 6.43 -8.94 12.27
N GLY A 59 7.15 -9.88 11.69
CA GLY A 59 6.57 -10.96 10.89
C GLY A 59 7.28 -12.27 11.09
N ILE A 60 6.56 -13.33 10.79
CA ILE A 60 7.05 -14.71 10.72
C ILE A 60 6.70 -15.21 9.33
N ARG A 61 7.68 -15.68 8.61
CA ARG A 61 7.49 -16.32 7.31
C ARG A 61 8.21 -17.64 7.24
N GLY A 62 7.66 -18.55 6.48
CA GLY A 62 8.27 -19.86 6.26
C GLY A 62 8.06 -20.32 4.84
N ARG A 63 8.93 -21.21 4.39
CA ARG A 63 8.83 -21.85 3.09
C ARG A 63 9.34 -23.29 3.18
N GLU A 64 8.56 -24.20 2.63
CA GLU A 64 8.89 -25.62 2.47
C GLU A 64 9.04 -25.94 0.98
N ASP A 65 10.15 -26.55 0.59
CA ASP A 65 10.36 -27.08 -0.75
C ASP A 65 9.70 -28.46 -0.85
N LEU A 66 8.77 -28.60 -1.77
CA LEU A 66 8.07 -29.86 -2.04
C LEU A 66 8.74 -30.69 -3.14
N GLY A 67 9.87 -30.22 -3.67
CA GLY A 67 10.56 -30.85 -4.81
C GLY A 67 9.93 -30.48 -6.16
N ASN A 68 10.62 -30.83 -7.23
CA ASN A 68 10.19 -30.61 -8.62
C ASN A 68 9.84 -29.15 -8.96
N GLY A 69 10.42 -28.18 -8.24
CA GLY A 69 10.15 -26.75 -8.42
C GLY A 69 8.86 -26.25 -7.77
N TYR A 70 8.24 -27.04 -6.88
CA TYR A 70 7.07 -26.64 -6.09
C TYR A 70 7.47 -26.28 -4.67
N SER A 71 6.82 -25.29 -4.09
CA SER A 71 6.99 -24.94 -2.68
C SER A 71 5.69 -24.41 -2.09
N VAL A 72 5.52 -24.58 -0.78
CA VAL A 72 4.46 -23.95 0.03
C VAL A 72 5.10 -22.93 0.94
N GLY A 73 4.48 -21.76 1.10
CA GLY A 73 4.97 -20.71 1.97
C GLY A 73 3.83 -20.03 2.72
N PHE A 74 4.20 -19.32 3.79
CA PHE A 74 3.30 -18.45 4.53
C PHE A 74 4.01 -17.17 4.92
N ASP A 75 3.23 -16.09 5.12
CA ASP A 75 3.68 -14.83 5.71
C ASP A 75 2.62 -14.31 6.69
N LEU A 76 3.04 -14.06 7.93
CA LEU A 76 2.23 -13.53 9.01
C LEU A 76 2.88 -12.26 9.53
N GLU A 77 2.32 -11.08 9.25
CA GLU A 77 2.92 -9.79 9.57
C GLU A 77 1.99 -8.92 10.42
N GLN A 78 2.47 -8.52 11.60
CA GLN A 78 1.82 -7.64 12.56
C GLN A 78 2.41 -6.24 12.49
N GLY A 79 1.56 -5.21 12.33
CA GLY A 79 1.94 -3.81 12.48
C GLY A 79 1.71 -3.30 13.90
N PHE A 80 2.60 -2.44 14.38
CA PHE A 80 2.50 -1.83 15.71
C PHE A 80 2.97 -0.38 15.71
N LEU A 81 2.61 0.36 16.75
CA LEU A 81 3.08 1.71 17.04
C LEU A 81 4.22 1.62 18.02
N LEU A 82 5.38 2.19 17.67
CA LEU A 82 6.59 2.10 18.50
C LEU A 82 6.54 3.02 19.71
N ASP A 83 5.84 4.15 19.60
CA ASP A 83 5.69 5.16 20.65
C ASP A 83 4.83 4.69 21.83
N THR A 84 3.86 3.81 21.57
CA THR A 84 2.89 3.35 22.56
C THR A 84 2.89 1.84 22.76
N GLY A 85 3.55 1.08 21.89
CA GLY A 85 3.46 -0.38 21.85
C GLY A 85 2.11 -0.91 21.38
N ALA A 86 1.18 -0.03 21.02
CA ALA A 86 -0.15 -0.41 20.59
C ALA A 86 -0.12 -1.11 19.22
N GLN A 87 -1.11 -1.97 18.98
CA GLN A 87 -1.34 -2.57 17.68
C GLN A 87 -1.76 -1.51 16.67
N PHE A 88 -1.18 -1.55 15.47
CA PHE A 88 -1.61 -0.68 14.38
C PHE A 88 -2.91 -1.20 13.77
N ASN A 89 -4.00 -0.42 13.90
CA ASN A 89 -5.31 -0.78 13.39
C ASN A 89 -5.40 -0.50 11.89
N THR A 90 -5.79 -1.48 11.10
CA THR A 90 -5.77 -1.38 9.64
C THR A 90 -7.14 -1.45 8.97
N TRP A 91 -8.21 -1.77 9.70
CA TRP A 91 -9.56 -1.86 9.15
C TRP A 91 -10.63 -1.74 10.23
N SER A 92 -11.85 -1.37 9.83
CA SER A 92 -13.02 -1.34 10.69
C SER A 92 -14.22 -1.96 9.99
N LYS A 93 -15.09 -2.62 10.75
CA LYS A 93 -16.40 -3.10 10.32
C LYS A 93 -17.45 -2.38 11.17
N ASP A 94 -18.45 -1.80 10.53
CA ASP A 94 -19.58 -1.09 11.19
C ASP A 94 -19.14 -0.02 12.20
N GLY A 95 -18.03 0.68 11.88
CA GLY A 95 -17.43 1.67 12.77
C GLY A 95 -16.61 1.10 13.93
N VAL A 96 -16.57 -0.21 14.10
CA VAL A 96 -15.76 -0.88 15.12
C VAL A 96 -14.41 -1.26 14.54
N VAL A 97 -13.35 -0.77 15.18
CA VAL A 97 -11.97 -1.12 14.78
C VAL A 97 -11.70 -2.59 15.12
N GLN A 98 -11.27 -3.34 14.12
CA GLN A 98 -10.93 -4.74 14.28
C GLN A 98 -9.45 -4.88 14.63
N ASN A 99 -9.17 -5.43 15.80
CA ASN A 99 -7.82 -5.67 16.32
C ASN A 99 -7.47 -7.15 16.12
N GLY A 100 -6.97 -7.51 14.96
CA GLY A 100 -6.45 -8.85 14.69
C GLY A 100 -4.94 -8.89 14.78
N ALA A 101 -4.37 -9.96 15.34
CA ALA A 101 -2.97 -10.29 15.09
C ALA A 101 -2.76 -10.42 13.57
N PHE A 102 -1.54 -10.17 13.09
CA PHE A 102 -1.18 -10.24 11.66
C PHE A 102 -2.04 -9.34 10.76
N ASN A 103 -2.30 -8.12 11.24
CA ASN A 103 -3.17 -7.15 10.59
C ASN A 103 -2.63 -6.60 9.25
N ARG A 104 -1.36 -6.88 8.90
CA ARG A 104 -0.72 -6.42 7.66
C ARG A 104 -0.78 -7.45 6.56
N GLN A 105 -0.25 -8.65 6.80
CA GLN A 105 -0.32 -9.79 5.90
C GLN A 105 -0.58 -11.05 6.72
N SER A 106 -1.41 -11.94 6.20
CA SER A 106 -1.69 -13.24 6.77
C SER A 106 -2.16 -14.14 5.63
N TYR A 107 -1.24 -14.86 4.99
CA TYR A 107 -1.56 -15.69 3.84
C TYR A 107 -0.71 -16.96 3.77
N LEU A 108 -1.26 -17.95 3.07
CA LEU A 108 -0.58 -19.15 2.60
C LEU A 108 -0.38 -19.04 1.09
N ASP A 109 0.76 -19.49 0.56
CA ASP A 109 1.01 -19.53 -0.88
C ASP A 109 1.54 -20.88 -1.37
N VAL A 110 1.22 -21.18 -2.62
CA VAL A 110 1.84 -22.27 -3.40
C VAL A 110 2.55 -21.64 -4.58
N THR A 111 3.81 -22.00 -4.75
CA THR A 111 4.64 -21.54 -5.88
C THR A 111 5.10 -22.74 -6.70
N GLY A 112 5.13 -22.61 -8.02
CA GLY A 112 5.54 -23.66 -8.96
C GLY A 112 5.93 -23.08 -10.32
N PRO A 113 6.13 -23.92 -11.34
CA PRO A 113 6.40 -23.45 -12.71
C PRO A 113 5.29 -22.55 -13.28
N PHE A 114 4.06 -22.65 -12.76
CA PHE A 114 2.92 -21.81 -13.11
C PHE A 114 2.97 -20.39 -12.49
N GLY A 115 3.91 -20.12 -11.57
CA GLY A 115 3.96 -18.91 -10.77
C GLY A 115 3.54 -19.14 -9.32
N LYS A 116 2.89 -18.12 -8.71
CA LYS A 116 2.46 -18.16 -7.30
C LYS A 116 0.95 -17.96 -7.21
N ILE A 117 0.29 -18.78 -6.38
CA ILE A 117 -1.10 -18.60 -5.94
C ILE A 117 -1.09 -18.41 -4.42
N ALA A 118 -1.79 -17.40 -3.90
CA ALA A 118 -1.85 -17.13 -2.48
C ALA A 118 -3.28 -16.90 -2.00
N PHE A 119 -3.55 -17.25 -0.73
CA PHE A 119 -4.86 -17.15 -0.09
C PHE A 119 -4.71 -16.45 1.26
N GLY A 120 -5.58 -15.49 1.58
CA GLY A 120 -5.63 -14.86 2.89
C GLY A 120 -5.79 -13.35 2.84
N ARG A 121 -5.22 -12.67 3.85
CA ARG A 121 -5.17 -11.21 3.91
C ARG A 121 -3.86 -10.69 3.35
N MET A 122 -3.96 -9.76 2.40
CA MET A 122 -2.77 -9.22 1.73
C MET A 122 -2.99 -7.76 1.28
N VAL A 123 -1.91 -7.10 0.89
CA VAL A 123 -1.97 -5.77 0.29
C VAL A 123 -2.65 -5.85 -1.08
N SER A 124 -3.50 -4.86 -1.43
CA SER A 124 -4.03 -4.72 -2.78
C SER A 124 -2.94 -4.34 -3.79
N LEU A 125 -3.21 -4.45 -5.08
CA LEU A 125 -2.16 -4.31 -6.11
C LEU A 125 -1.48 -2.93 -6.10
N SER A 126 -2.19 -1.85 -5.73
CA SER A 126 -1.60 -0.52 -5.59
C SER A 126 -1.69 0.05 -4.17
N GLY A 127 -2.00 -0.78 -3.17
CA GLY A 127 -2.43 -0.34 -1.84
C GLY A 127 -1.33 0.01 -0.85
N GLY A 128 -0.07 -0.27 -1.12
CA GLY A 128 0.96 0.11 -0.16
C GLY A 128 2.14 -0.86 -0.02
N THR A 129 2.58 -1.17 1.19
CA THR A 129 3.67 -2.11 1.46
C THR A 129 3.14 -3.52 1.70
N GLY A 130 3.69 -4.48 0.96
CA GLY A 130 3.41 -5.92 1.06
C GLY A 130 3.84 -6.63 -0.21
N ASP A 131 3.80 -7.96 -0.20
CA ASP A 131 4.38 -8.79 -1.25
C ASP A 131 3.64 -8.70 -2.59
N PHE A 132 2.35 -8.35 -2.53
CA PHE A 132 1.50 -8.24 -3.73
C PHE A 132 1.38 -6.80 -4.25
N ASN A 133 2.06 -5.83 -3.63
CA ASN A 133 2.06 -4.46 -4.13
C ASN A 133 2.90 -4.33 -5.40
N MET A 134 2.27 -3.85 -6.45
CA MET A 134 2.92 -3.56 -7.74
C MET A 134 3.41 -2.11 -7.82
N ALA A 135 2.74 -1.17 -7.12
CA ALA A 135 2.98 0.26 -7.22
C ALA A 135 4.34 0.67 -6.65
N LYS A 136 5.36 0.77 -7.50
CA LYS A 136 6.74 1.14 -7.15
C LYS A 136 7.17 2.48 -7.75
N TRP A 137 6.24 3.44 -7.84
CA TRP A 137 6.39 4.71 -8.59
C TRP A 137 7.00 5.84 -7.81
N SER A 138 7.41 5.62 -6.57
CA SER A 138 7.95 6.68 -5.73
C SER A 138 9.03 6.15 -4.79
N PRO A 139 10.16 6.84 -4.64
CA PRO A 139 11.18 6.48 -3.67
C PRO A 139 10.74 6.72 -2.22
N PHE A 140 9.67 7.49 -2.00
CA PHE A 140 9.07 7.72 -0.70
C PHE A 140 8.10 6.60 -0.30
N GLY A 141 7.61 5.81 -1.26
CA GLY A 141 6.62 4.77 -1.02
C GLY A 141 5.37 5.32 -0.35
N ILE A 142 4.92 4.64 0.69
CA ILE A 142 3.77 5.03 1.51
C ILE A 142 4.17 5.76 2.81
N GLY A 143 5.46 5.95 3.04
CA GLY A 143 6.04 6.65 4.17
C GLY A 143 6.24 8.14 3.90
N TYR A 144 7.01 8.77 4.77
CA TYR A 144 7.41 10.16 4.66
C TYR A 144 6.25 11.15 4.66
N GLY A 145 5.27 10.96 5.54
CA GLY A 145 4.22 11.93 5.83
C GLY A 145 3.53 12.50 4.59
N VAL A 146 3.71 13.79 4.33
CA VAL A 146 3.09 14.48 3.16
C VAL A 146 3.56 13.96 1.81
N ALA A 147 4.70 13.25 1.74
CA ALA A 147 5.19 12.63 0.51
C ALA A 147 4.48 11.32 0.16
N SER A 148 3.80 10.69 1.12
CA SER A 148 3.07 9.43 0.90
C SER A 148 2.10 9.51 -0.27
N PHE A 149 1.98 8.45 -1.06
CA PHE A 149 1.01 8.39 -2.16
C PHE A 149 -0.28 7.62 -1.83
N ILE A 150 -0.38 7.05 -0.63
CA ILE A 150 -1.59 6.31 -0.21
C ILE A 150 -2.79 7.24 -0.01
N GLY A 151 -3.97 6.73 -0.37
CA GLY A 151 -5.25 7.38 -0.08
C GLY A 151 -5.67 8.48 -1.06
N TYR A 152 -4.99 8.59 -2.20
CA TYR A 152 -5.34 9.60 -3.21
C TYR A 152 -6.58 9.23 -4.00
N THR A 153 -6.77 7.95 -4.31
CA THR A 153 -7.92 7.45 -5.03
C THR A 153 -8.80 6.57 -4.12
N PHE A 154 -9.49 5.60 -4.68
CA PHE A 154 -10.37 4.67 -3.96
C PHE A 154 -9.69 3.34 -3.62
N ASN A 155 -8.36 3.28 -3.67
CA ASN A 155 -7.62 2.07 -3.41
C ASN A 155 -7.88 1.55 -1.99
N GLN A 156 -8.05 0.25 -1.88
CA GLN A 156 -7.94 -0.44 -0.60
C GLN A 156 -6.45 -0.63 -0.27
N SER A 157 -6.07 -0.36 0.97
CA SER A 157 -4.68 -0.62 1.36
C SER A 157 -4.42 -2.11 1.56
N ARG A 158 -5.43 -2.83 2.05
CA ARG A 158 -5.42 -4.28 2.24
C ARG A 158 -6.80 -4.86 2.04
N VAL A 159 -6.84 -6.13 1.60
CA VAL A 159 -8.07 -6.88 1.40
C VAL A 159 -8.00 -8.21 2.15
N ASN A 160 -9.12 -8.58 2.78
CA ASN A 160 -9.31 -9.87 3.40
C ASN A 160 -9.84 -10.87 2.37
N ASN A 161 -9.87 -12.16 2.73
CA ASN A 161 -10.51 -13.21 1.94
C ASN A 161 -10.07 -13.19 0.47
N ALA A 162 -8.79 -12.90 0.24
CA ALA A 162 -8.24 -12.69 -1.08
C ALA A 162 -7.61 -13.97 -1.64
N LEU A 163 -7.79 -14.14 -2.94
CA LEU A 163 -7.06 -15.06 -3.80
C LEU A 163 -6.21 -14.21 -4.75
N ALA A 164 -4.89 -14.44 -4.76
CA ALA A 164 -3.97 -13.75 -5.64
C ALA A 164 -3.18 -14.73 -6.51
N TYR A 165 -2.88 -14.31 -7.73
CA TYR A 165 -2.00 -15.01 -8.66
C TYR A 165 -0.90 -14.07 -9.15
N VAL A 166 0.33 -14.58 -9.22
CA VAL A 166 1.49 -13.90 -9.82
C VAL A 166 2.12 -14.85 -10.82
N SER A 167 2.19 -14.45 -12.09
CA SER A 167 2.82 -15.26 -13.14
C SER A 167 4.33 -15.45 -12.93
N PRO A 168 4.95 -16.44 -13.55
CA PRO A 168 6.39 -16.45 -13.77
C PRO A 168 6.82 -15.17 -14.50
N SER A 169 8.13 -14.89 -14.49
CA SER A 169 8.70 -13.82 -15.30
C SER A 169 8.96 -14.31 -16.72
N PHE A 170 8.42 -13.60 -17.70
CA PHE A 170 8.64 -13.82 -19.12
C PHE A 170 9.54 -12.67 -19.63
N ASP A 171 10.84 -12.85 -19.54
CA ASP A 171 11.84 -11.86 -19.94
C ASP A 171 11.64 -10.46 -19.30
N GLY A 172 11.31 -10.44 -17.99
CA GLY A 172 11.01 -9.23 -17.23
C GLY A 172 9.54 -8.86 -17.15
N PHE A 173 8.68 -9.45 -17.99
CA PHE A 173 7.24 -9.22 -17.95
C PHE A 173 6.55 -10.19 -16.98
N LYS A 174 5.64 -9.66 -16.15
CA LYS A 174 4.79 -10.42 -15.22
C LYS A 174 3.36 -9.90 -15.24
N VAL A 175 2.41 -10.78 -14.99
CA VAL A 175 1.01 -10.45 -14.74
C VAL A 175 0.66 -10.84 -13.31
N GLN A 176 -0.14 -10.02 -12.67
CA GLN A 176 -0.68 -10.29 -11.35
C GLN A 176 -2.17 -10.04 -11.33
N ALA A 177 -2.93 -10.92 -10.70
CA ALA A 177 -4.37 -10.79 -10.51
C ALA A 177 -4.73 -11.04 -9.05
N MET A 178 -5.79 -10.40 -8.57
CA MET A 178 -6.28 -10.58 -7.21
C MET A 178 -7.80 -10.42 -7.18
N TYR A 179 -8.45 -11.29 -6.44
CA TYR A 179 -9.87 -11.25 -6.13
C TYR A 179 -10.07 -11.35 -4.63
N SER A 180 -11.03 -10.62 -4.07
CA SER A 180 -11.47 -10.81 -2.69
C SER A 180 -12.99 -10.99 -2.63
N ASN A 181 -13.43 -12.00 -1.87
CA ASN A 181 -14.84 -12.30 -1.61
C ASN A 181 -15.38 -11.56 -0.38
N GLY A 182 -14.80 -10.48 0.01
CA GLY A 182 -15.19 -9.68 1.17
C GLY A 182 -13.99 -8.94 1.71
N THR A 183 -13.86 -7.67 1.31
CA THR A 183 -12.68 -6.87 1.64
C THR A 183 -12.51 -6.65 3.13
N THR A 184 -13.60 -6.81 3.90
CA THR A 184 -13.63 -6.71 5.37
C THR A 184 -13.97 -8.06 5.98
N THR A 185 -15.13 -8.62 5.65
CA THR A 185 -15.62 -9.95 6.06
C THR A 185 -16.34 -10.61 4.89
N ASP A 186 -16.56 -11.91 4.96
CA ASP A 186 -17.32 -12.71 3.99
C ASP A 186 -18.45 -13.51 4.64
N ASP A 187 -18.92 -13.03 5.79
CA ASP A 187 -19.99 -13.66 6.60
C ASP A 187 -21.40 -13.41 6.06
N GLU A 188 -21.56 -12.59 5.04
CA GLU A 188 -22.79 -12.38 4.31
C GLU A 188 -22.93 -13.31 3.09
N LYS A 189 -24.09 -13.30 2.43
CA LYS A 189 -24.24 -13.93 1.13
C LYS A 189 -23.25 -13.34 0.13
N TRP A 190 -22.69 -14.17 -0.76
CA TRP A 190 -21.70 -13.74 -1.74
C TRP A 190 -22.09 -12.43 -2.47
N SER A 191 -23.37 -12.29 -2.84
CA SER A 191 -23.88 -11.11 -3.55
C SER A 191 -24.00 -9.84 -2.68
N HIS A 192 -23.76 -9.94 -1.35
CA HIS A 192 -23.85 -8.84 -0.40
C HIS A 192 -22.49 -8.43 0.17
N ASN A 193 -21.45 -9.22 -0.06
CA ASN A 193 -20.09 -8.87 0.32
C ASN A 193 -19.51 -7.78 -0.58
N ASP A 194 -18.57 -6.98 -0.06
CA ASP A 194 -17.79 -6.05 -0.86
C ASP A 194 -16.67 -6.79 -1.56
N HIS A 195 -16.72 -6.82 -2.89
CA HIS A 195 -15.71 -7.51 -3.69
C HIS A 195 -14.61 -6.56 -4.14
N TYR A 196 -13.40 -7.08 -4.17
CA TYR A 196 -12.27 -6.43 -4.81
C TYR A 196 -11.79 -7.28 -6.00
N TYR A 197 -11.52 -6.62 -7.11
CA TYR A 197 -10.90 -7.20 -8.29
C TYR A 197 -9.72 -6.34 -8.69
N GLY A 198 -8.57 -6.96 -8.88
CA GLY A 198 -7.38 -6.29 -9.37
C GLY A 198 -6.68 -7.12 -10.44
N ILE A 199 -6.18 -6.45 -11.46
CA ILE A 199 -5.29 -7.03 -12.46
C ILE A 199 -4.19 -6.01 -12.79
N GLY A 200 -2.97 -6.49 -12.96
CA GLY A 200 -1.86 -5.63 -13.36
C GLY A 200 -0.81 -6.37 -14.16
N ALA A 201 -0.09 -5.61 -14.95
CA ALA A 201 1.07 -6.03 -15.69
C ALA A 201 2.28 -5.22 -15.25
N MET A 202 3.42 -5.86 -15.14
CA MET A 202 4.70 -5.25 -14.76
C MET A 202 5.77 -5.71 -15.73
N TYR A 203 6.64 -4.77 -16.12
CA TYR A 203 7.87 -5.02 -16.81
C TYR A 203 9.05 -4.51 -15.99
N ASP A 204 9.99 -5.39 -15.68
CA ASP A 204 11.18 -5.06 -14.87
C ASP A 204 12.41 -5.71 -15.51
N LYS A 205 13.14 -4.93 -16.31
CA LYS A 205 14.35 -5.40 -17.00
C LYS A 205 15.33 -4.24 -17.23
N GLY A 206 16.58 -4.46 -16.84
CA GLY A 206 17.63 -3.47 -16.97
C GLY A 206 17.33 -2.18 -16.18
N PRO A 207 17.41 -0.99 -16.80
CA PRO A 207 17.15 0.27 -16.12
C PRO A 207 15.64 0.60 -15.96
N LEU A 208 14.76 -0.12 -16.65
CA LEU A 208 13.32 0.17 -16.76
C LEU A 208 12.50 -0.72 -15.82
N ASN A 209 11.65 -0.08 -15.06
CA ASN A 209 10.50 -0.70 -14.40
C ASN A 209 9.25 0.05 -14.84
N ALA A 210 8.22 -0.66 -15.29
CA ALA A 210 6.94 -0.07 -15.71
C ALA A 210 5.78 -0.95 -15.25
N GLU A 211 4.68 -0.33 -14.82
CA GLU A 211 3.51 -1.02 -14.29
C GLU A 211 2.22 -0.38 -14.82
N LEU A 212 1.24 -1.23 -15.08
CA LEU A 212 -0.14 -0.85 -15.37
C LEU A 212 -1.05 -1.69 -14.50
N ILE A 213 -1.94 -1.06 -13.72
CA ILE A 213 -2.81 -1.73 -12.75
C ILE A 213 -4.22 -1.21 -12.92
N PHE A 214 -5.19 -2.12 -12.95
CA PHE A 214 -6.61 -1.83 -12.85
C PHE A 214 -7.18 -2.49 -11.60
N GLU A 215 -7.94 -1.72 -10.82
CA GLU A 215 -8.57 -2.19 -9.59
C GLU A 215 -10.02 -1.69 -9.54
N THR A 216 -10.91 -2.51 -9.01
CA THR A 216 -12.28 -2.10 -8.71
C THR A 216 -12.71 -2.63 -7.36
N LEU A 217 -13.47 -1.82 -6.64
CA LEU A 217 -14.14 -2.17 -5.39
C LEU A 217 -15.64 -2.11 -5.64
N ASP A 218 -16.29 -3.26 -5.56
CA ASP A 218 -17.74 -3.39 -5.70
C ASP A 218 -18.38 -3.34 -4.32
N ASN A 219 -18.96 -2.19 -3.96
CA ASN A 219 -19.48 -1.92 -2.62
C ASN A 219 -20.93 -2.44 -2.50
N LYS A 220 -21.09 -3.76 -2.38
CA LYS A 220 -22.40 -4.41 -2.26
C LYS A 220 -23.02 -4.28 -0.88
N SER A 221 -22.19 -4.13 0.17
CA SER A 221 -22.64 -3.95 1.55
C SER A 221 -23.36 -2.61 1.79
N SER A 222 -23.30 -1.68 0.82
CA SER A 222 -23.93 -0.35 0.93
C SER A 222 -24.59 0.07 -0.37
N GLU A 223 -25.91 0.17 -0.37
CA GLU A 223 -26.67 0.72 -1.52
C GLU A 223 -26.31 2.18 -1.86
N ALA A 224 -25.82 2.94 -0.87
CA ALA A 224 -25.41 4.33 -1.05
C ALA A 224 -24.08 4.47 -1.79
N LEU A 225 -23.24 3.44 -1.80
CA LEU A 225 -21.94 3.45 -2.43
C LEU A 225 -22.00 2.72 -3.78
N LYS A 226 -21.59 3.39 -4.83
CA LYS A 226 -21.42 2.80 -6.16
C LYS A 226 -20.04 2.14 -6.27
N PRO A 227 -19.84 1.21 -7.22
CA PRO A 227 -18.51 0.67 -7.47
C PRO A 227 -17.47 1.76 -7.71
N ALA A 228 -16.29 1.56 -7.15
CA ALA A 228 -15.14 2.43 -7.38
C ALA A 228 -14.17 1.76 -8.35
N TYR A 229 -13.61 2.54 -9.27
CA TYR A 229 -12.65 2.09 -10.27
C TYR A 229 -11.37 2.90 -10.16
N VAL A 230 -10.24 2.22 -10.23
CA VAL A 230 -8.91 2.83 -10.23
C VAL A 230 -8.08 2.25 -11.36
N ILE A 231 -7.49 3.11 -12.16
CA ILE A 231 -6.43 2.75 -13.10
C ILE A 231 -5.15 3.46 -12.70
N SER A 232 -4.06 2.74 -12.70
CA SER A 232 -2.76 3.23 -12.29
C SER A 232 -1.70 2.83 -13.30
N ALA A 233 -0.87 3.78 -13.71
CA ALA A 233 0.26 3.55 -14.58
C ALA A 233 1.49 4.26 -13.99
N GLY A 234 2.62 3.59 -13.97
CA GLY A 234 3.82 4.19 -13.42
C GLY A 234 5.06 3.35 -13.65
N GLY A 235 6.13 3.77 -13.00
CA GLY A 235 7.38 3.07 -13.07
C GLY A 235 8.57 3.96 -12.76
N SER A 236 9.74 3.48 -13.18
CA SER A 236 11.00 4.20 -12.97
C SER A 236 12.01 3.86 -14.04
N TYR A 237 12.92 4.79 -14.28
CA TYR A 237 14.06 4.58 -15.16
C TYR A 237 15.35 5.05 -14.47
N LYS A 238 16.40 4.25 -14.56
CA LYS A 238 17.71 4.58 -14.00
C LYS A 238 18.58 5.24 -15.07
N PHE A 239 18.76 6.56 -14.96
CA PHE A 239 19.68 7.36 -15.77
C PHE A 239 21.03 7.46 -15.06
N SER A 240 22.06 6.75 -15.51
CA SER A 240 23.35 6.74 -14.82
C SER A 240 23.19 6.40 -13.32
N MET A 241 23.45 7.38 -12.44
CA MET A 241 23.29 7.18 -10.99
C MET A 241 21.89 7.56 -10.46
N THR A 242 21.15 8.41 -11.15
CA THR A 242 19.83 8.87 -10.69
C THR A 242 18.72 7.96 -11.19
N LYS A 243 17.85 7.52 -10.30
CA LYS A 243 16.61 6.83 -10.66
C LYS A 243 15.46 7.83 -10.60
N VAL A 244 14.76 8.00 -11.73
CA VAL A 244 13.58 8.87 -11.87
C VAL A 244 12.34 7.99 -11.83
N PHE A 245 11.30 8.45 -11.14
CA PHE A 245 10.04 7.74 -10.94
C PHE A 245 8.89 8.60 -11.45
N PHE A 246 7.94 7.96 -12.10
CA PHE A 246 6.69 8.56 -12.52
C PHE A 246 5.53 7.68 -12.11
N GLY A 247 4.43 8.28 -11.66
CA GLY A 247 3.19 7.60 -11.35
C GLY A 247 1.98 8.45 -11.73
N TYR A 248 0.98 7.79 -12.27
CA TYR A 248 -0.33 8.35 -12.56
C TYR A 248 -1.41 7.42 -12.05
N GLN A 249 -2.40 7.99 -11.36
CA GLN A 249 -3.62 7.29 -10.98
C GLN A 249 -4.85 8.08 -11.40
N TYR A 250 -5.83 7.39 -11.93
CA TYR A 250 -7.18 7.89 -12.08
C TYR A 250 -8.13 7.03 -11.26
N GLY A 251 -8.94 7.67 -10.41
CA GLY A 251 -9.95 6.99 -9.62
C GLY A 251 -11.31 7.66 -9.77
N THR A 252 -12.35 6.84 -9.89
CA THR A 252 -13.73 7.32 -10.02
C THR A 252 -14.68 6.46 -9.19
N GLN A 253 -15.63 7.13 -8.56
CA GLN A 253 -16.79 6.52 -7.91
C GLN A 253 -17.98 7.45 -8.09
N ASP A 254 -19.04 6.96 -8.75
CA ASP A 254 -20.25 7.74 -8.98
C ASP A 254 -20.87 8.20 -7.65
N ASN A 255 -21.49 9.37 -7.67
CA ASN A 255 -22.05 10.04 -6.49
C ASN A 255 -21.02 10.42 -5.40
N LYS A 256 -19.73 10.29 -5.65
CA LYS A 256 -18.68 10.64 -4.71
C LYS A 256 -17.64 11.59 -5.32
N ARG A 257 -16.78 11.11 -6.19
CA ARG A 257 -15.72 11.95 -6.78
C ARG A 257 -15.00 11.26 -7.94
N LYS A 258 -14.30 12.08 -8.73
CA LYS A 258 -13.31 11.68 -9.74
C LYS A 258 -11.99 12.37 -9.42
N GLN A 259 -10.86 11.65 -9.50
CA GLN A 259 -9.56 12.17 -9.13
C GLN A 259 -8.46 11.70 -10.07
N HIS A 260 -7.55 12.60 -10.39
CA HIS A 260 -6.29 12.32 -11.06
C HIS A 260 -5.16 12.62 -10.08
N VAL A 261 -4.19 11.75 -10.01
CA VAL A 261 -2.96 11.92 -9.22
C VAL A 261 -1.77 11.73 -10.13
N ILE A 262 -0.86 12.68 -10.13
CA ILE A 262 0.38 12.64 -10.89
C ILE A 262 1.53 12.74 -9.89
N LEU A 263 2.52 11.85 -10.01
CA LEU A 263 3.73 11.85 -9.19
C LEU A 263 4.96 11.91 -10.08
N LEU A 264 5.92 12.72 -9.68
CA LEU A 264 7.24 12.75 -10.27
C LEU A 264 8.27 12.85 -9.15
N SER A 265 9.28 12.00 -9.17
CA SER A 265 10.30 11.97 -8.12
C SER A 265 11.60 11.34 -8.60
N SER A 266 12.64 11.50 -7.80
CA SER A 266 13.96 10.95 -8.06
C SER A 266 14.62 10.41 -6.80
N ALA A 267 15.56 9.51 -6.98
CA ALA A 267 16.50 9.03 -5.97
C ALA A 267 17.90 9.06 -6.55
N THR A 268 18.80 9.83 -5.95
CA THR A 268 20.15 10.07 -6.41
C THR A 268 21.16 9.75 -5.31
N PRO A 269 22.12 8.86 -5.51
CA PRO A 269 23.25 8.69 -4.60
C PRO A 269 24.01 10.01 -4.44
N LEU A 270 24.23 10.42 -3.20
CA LEU A 270 24.92 11.68 -2.86
C LEU A 270 25.67 11.51 -1.53
N ALA A 271 26.96 11.84 -1.50
CA ALA A 271 27.77 11.89 -0.29
C ALA A 271 27.62 10.66 0.65
N GLY A 272 27.63 9.46 0.07
CA GLY A 272 27.50 8.20 0.82
C GLY A 272 26.06 7.80 1.18
N GLY A 273 25.08 8.67 0.97
CA GLY A 273 23.67 8.42 1.17
C GLY A 273 22.85 8.49 -0.12
N THR A 274 21.54 8.65 0.03
CA THR A 274 20.58 8.80 -1.08
C THR A 274 19.71 10.04 -0.85
N LEU A 275 19.80 10.99 -1.77
CA LEU A 275 18.89 12.12 -1.83
C LEU A 275 17.64 11.71 -2.62
N LYS A 276 16.47 11.87 -2.00
CA LYS A 276 15.15 11.70 -2.62
C LYS A 276 14.51 13.07 -2.79
N PHE A 277 13.96 13.33 -3.95
CA PHE A 277 13.24 14.57 -4.24
C PHE A 277 12.01 14.27 -5.09
N GLY A 278 10.91 14.98 -4.87
CA GLY A 278 9.73 14.78 -5.69
C GLY A 278 8.52 15.54 -5.22
N GLY A 279 7.44 15.36 -5.97
CA GLY A 279 6.17 15.97 -5.67
C GLY A 279 5.00 15.23 -6.30
N LYS A 280 3.80 15.68 -5.91
CA LYS A 280 2.53 15.16 -6.39
C LYS A 280 1.59 16.28 -6.72
N LEU A 281 0.74 16.04 -7.70
CA LEU A 281 -0.40 16.87 -8.04
C LEU A 281 -1.65 15.99 -8.01
N LEU A 282 -2.67 16.41 -7.27
CA LEU A 282 -4.00 15.82 -7.24
C LEU A 282 -4.98 16.82 -7.85
N LEU A 283 -5.75 16.37 -8.82
CA LEU A 283 -6.85 17.12 -9.44
C LEU A 283 -8.12 16.32 -9.23
N GLY A 284 -9.10 16.90 -8.54
CA GLY A 284 -10.33 16.20 -8.20
C GLY A 284 -11.59 17.00 -8.52
N LYS A 285 -12.69 16.25 -8.67
CA LYS A 285 -14.03 16.79 -8.84
C LYS A 285 -15.01 15.94 -8.04
N LEU A 286 -15.87 16.64 -7.25
CA LEU A 286 -16.99 15.99 -6.57
C LEU A 286 -18.07 15.62 -7.60
N ASP A 287 -18.73 14.50 -7.38
CA ASP A 287 -19.76 13.98 -8.26
C ASP A 287 -21.08 13.75 -7.51
N GLY A 288 -22.21 13.96 -8.22
CA GLY A 288 -23.55 13.68 -7.74
C GLY A 288 -23.87 14.21 -6.35
N LYS A 289 -24.27 13.31 -5.44
CA LYS A 289 -24.69 13.64 -4.05
C LYS A 289 -23.57 14.21 -3.16
N ALA A 290 -22.30 14.05 -3.56
CA ALA A 290 -21.18 14.65 -2.82
C ALA A 290 -21.07 16.16 -3.04
N LYS A 291 -21.71 16.69 -4.09
CA LYS A 291 -21.82 18.14 -4.30
C LYS A 291 -22.81 18.71 -3.29
N LYS A 292 -22.34 19.61 -2.45
CA LYS A 292 -23.19 20.38 -1.53
C LYS A 292 -23.43 21.77 -2.11
N ALA A 293 -24.63 22.31 -1.89
CA ALA A 293 -24.97 23.67 -2.31
C ALA A 293 -23.97 24.68 -1.73
N GLY A 294 -23.43 25.56 -2.58
CA GLY A 294 -22.46 26.58 -2.19
C GLY A 294 -20.99 26.13 -2.09
N MET A 295 -20.68 24.86 -2.38
CA MET A 295 -19.29 24.37 -2.43
C MET A 295 -18.76 24.30 -3.87
N GLU A 296 -17.49 24.64 -4.05
CA GLU A 296 -16.79 24.36 -5.30
C GLU A 296 -16.72 22.84 -5.52
N ASP A 297 -17.08 22.38 -6.71
CA ASP A 297 -17.05 20.96 -7.05
C ASP A 297 -15.66 20.47 -7.50
N LYS A 298 -14.75 21.40 -7.81
CA LYS A 298 -13.37 21.09 -8.19
C LYS A 298 -12.42 21.41 -7.06
N TYR A 299 -11.43 20.58 -6.87
CA TYR A 299 -10.38 20.75 -5.89
C TYR A 299 -9.03 20.27 -6.44
N ASN A 300 -7.98 20.83 -5.93
CA ASN A 300 -6.61 20.41 -6.22
C ASN A 300 -5.79 20.36 -4.92
N SER A 301 -4.75 19.58 -4.96
CA SER A 301 -3.74 19.51 -3.91
C SER A 301 -2.40 19.20 -4.55
N TRP A 302 -1.34 19.77 -4.01
CA TRP A 302 0.02 19.45 -4.46
C TRP A 302 0.96 19.39 -3.26
N ASN A 303 2.09 18.72 -3.45
CA ASN A 303 3.18 18.76 -2.49
C ASN A 303 4.54 18.72 -3.18
N ILE A 304 5.55 19.13 -2.44
CA ILE A 304 6.96 19.00 -2.79
C ILE A 304 7.72 18.51 -1.57
N ASN A 305 8.68 17.58 -1.78
CA ASN A 305 9.32 16.87 -0.71
C ASN A 305 10.78 16.57 -1.03
N ALA A 306 11.61 16.59 0.00
CA ALA A 306 12.97 16.11 -0.03
C ALA A 306 13.25 15.20 1.17
N ALA A 307 14.02 14.14 0.98
CA ALA A 307 14.56 13.33 2.05
C ALA A 307 16.00 12.94 1.73
N TYR A 308 16.81 12.80 2.78
CA TYR A 308 18.15 12.26 2.67
C TYR A 308 18.28 11.07 3.62
N GLU A 309 18.62 9.91 3.06
CA GLU A 309 18.86 8.67 3.82
C GLU A 309 20.35 8.37 3.83
N TYR A 310 20.95 8.24 5.02
CA TYR A 310 22.35 7.87 5.17
C TYR A 310 22.45 6.48 5.81
N PRO A 311 23.03 5.48 5.12
CA PRO A 311 23.17 4.13 5.64
C PRO A 311 24.26 4.07 6.73
N LEU A 312 23.91 3.55 7.90
CA LEU A 312 24.86 3.20 8.95
C LEU A 312 25.31 1.74 8.79
N SER A 313 24.46 0.90 8.20
CA SER A 313 24.74 -0.51 7.91
C SER A 313 23.82 -0.99 6.78
N LYS A 314 23.95 -2.28 6.38
CA LYS A 314 23.01 -2.92 5.42
C LYS A 314 21.54 -2.94 5.89
N ARG A 315 21.32 -2.80 7.21
CA ARG A 315 19.99 -2.92 7.83
C ARG A 315 19.53 -1.65 8.54
N THR A 316 20.40 -0.64 8.69
CA THR A 316 20.13 0.57 9.47
C THR A 316 20.46 1.80 8.67
N TYR A 317 19.55 2.77 8.62
CA TYR A 317 19.81 4.09 8.10
C TYR A 317 19.18 5.18 8.98
N VAL A 318 19.82 6.34 9.03
CA VAL A 318 19.22 7.56 9.54
C VAL A 318 18.73 8.41 8.40
N TYR A 319 17.73 9.25 8.65
CA TYR A 319 17.16 10.10 7.61
C TYR A 319 16.71 11.46 8.12
N GLY A 320 16.78 12.43 7.23
CA GLY A 320 16.13 13.73 7.36
C GLY A 320 15.06 13.89 6.27
N PHE A 321 14.00 14.61 6.59
CA PHE A 321 12.90 14.88 5.66
C PHE A 321 12.43 16.32 5.81
N ALA A 322 12.07 16.94 4.69
CA ALA A 322 11.36 18.20 4.61
C ALA A 322 10.29 18.11 3.52
N GLY A 323 9.08 18.54 3.83
CA GLY A 323 7.97 18.54 2.88
C GLY A 323 7.00 19.67 3.13
N TYR A 324 6.37 20.11 2.04
CA TYR A 324 5.28 21.06 2.05
C TYR A 324 4.13 20.53 1.20
N ALA A 325 2.91 20.69 1.70
CA ALA A 325 1.70 20.34 0.99
C ALA A 325 0.73 21.52 1.00
N ASP A 326 0.03 21.71 -0.13
CA ASP A 326 -1.11 22.61 -0.25
C ASP A 326 -2.35 21.81 -0.62
N GLY A 327 -3.33 21.78 0.28
CA GLY A 327 -4.56 21.02 0.15
C GLY A 327 -5.70 21.73 -0.57
N GLY A 328 -5.46 22.98 -1.01
CA GLY A 328 -6.51 23.79 -1.64
C GLY A 328 -7.65 24.16 -0.68
N LYS A 329 -8.66 24.86 -1.21
CA LYS A 329 -9.76 25.43 -0.42
C LYS A 329 -10.74 24.41 0.15
N LEU A 330 -10.98 23.29 -0.56
CA LEU A 330 -12.03 22.33 -0.20
C LEU A 330 -11.71 21.53 1.06
N LEU A 331 -10.44 21.41 1.41
CA LEU A 331 -9.93 20.53 2.44
C LEU A 331 -9.16 21.28 3.54
N SER A 332 -9.12 22.61 3.48
CA SER A 332 -8.60 23.48 4.55
C SER A 332 -9.48 23.48 5.81
N GLY A 333 -10.63 22.81 5.79
CA GLY A 333 -11.48 22.59 6.95
C GLY A 333 -10.91 21.48 7.83
N THR A 334 -10.29 21.83 8.91
CA THR A 334 -10.20 21.21 10.25
C THR A 334 -10.55 19.72 10.40
N ALA A 335 -10.21 18.87 9.46
CA ALA A 335 -10.16 17.45 9.76
C ALA A 335 -9.03 17.26 10.77
N SER A 336 -9.38 17.06 12.03
CA SER A 336 -8.47 16.82 13.12
C SER A 336 -7.56 15.63 12.77
N LEU A 337 -6.34 15.91 12.41
CA LEU A 337 -5.32 14.89 12.11
C LEU A 337 -5.02 14.02 13.34
N LYS A 338 -5.28 14.53 14.55
CA LYS A 338 -5.25 13.78 15.81
C LYS A 338 -6.29 12.66 15.88
N ALA A 339 -7.44 12.81 15.23
CA ALA A 339 -8.54 11.84 15.36
C ALA A 339 -8.29 10.52 14.58
N SER A 340 -7.32 10.49 13.67
CA SER A 340 -7.06 9.30 12.85
C SER A 340 -6.03 8.34 13.42
N GLY A 341 -5.31 8.69 14.49
CA GLY A 341 -4.22 7.86 15.05
C GLY A 341 -3.11 7.51 14.06
N LEU A 342 -3.14 8.10 12.88
CA LEU A 342 -2.16 7.87 11.83
C LEU A 342 -1.09 8.95 11.89
N PRO A 343 0.20 8.59 11.73
CA PRO A 343 1.23 9.58 11.49
C PRO A 343 0.77 10.46 10.33
N PHE A 344 1.01 11.76 10.45
CA PHE A 344 0.57 12.80 9.54
C PHE A 344 0.72 12.41 8.06
N ARG A 345 -0.35 11.92 7.46
CA ARG A 345 -0.49 11.64 6.03
C ARG A 345 -1.36 12.69 5.37
N ALA A 346 -1.04 13.95 5.65
CA ALA A 346 -1.86 15.06 5.18
C ALA A 346 -1.66 15.28 3.68
N ASN A 347 -2.47 14.61 2.93
CA ASN A 347 -2.49 14.74 1.48
C ASN A 347 -3.33 15.92 0.99
N MET A 348 -4.04 16.59 1.88
CA MET A 348 -5.08 17.56 1.49
C MET A 348 -5.22 18.69 2.51
N VAL A 349 -4.12 19.10 3.13
CA VAL A 349 -4.04 20.25 4.03
C VAL A 349 -2.84 21.12 3.66
N ASN A 350 -2.92 22.39 3.97
CA ASN A 350 -1.77 23.29 3.84
C ASN A 350 -0.88 23.08 5.05
N ALA A 351 0.25 22.42 4.86
CA ALA A 351 1.14 22.07 5.94
C ALA A 351 2.59 21.98 5.50
N TRP A 352 3.51 22.36 6.39
CA TRP A 352 4.90 21.96 6.28
C TRP A 352 5.20 20.84 7.31
N GLN A 353 6.18 20.02 6.99
CA GLN A 353 6.60 18.93 7.84
C GLN A 353 8.11 18.71 7.74
N LEU A 354 8.77 18.59 8.89
CA LEU A 354 10.17 18.23 9.03
C LEU A 354 10.26 16.98 9.88
N ALA A 355 11.20 16.11 9.58
CA ALA A 355 11.45 14.92 10.39
C ALA A 355 12.93 14.54 10.38
N VAL A 356 13.38 14.00 11.50
CA VAL A 356 14.66 13.28 11.62
C VAL A 356 14.38 11.95 12.29
N GLY A 357 14.90 10.88 11.73
CA GLY A 357 14.59 9.55 12.24
C GLY A 357 15.62 8.49 11.89
N MET A 358 15.34 7.29 12.37
CA MET A 358 16.13 6.09 12.13
C MET A 358 15.22 4.91 11.78
N ASN A 359 15.70 4.11 10.85
CA ASN A 359 15.06 2.86 10.44
C ASN A 359 16.04 1.70 10.65
N HIS A 360 15.54 0.60 11.22
CA HIS A 360 16.28 -0.64 11.38
C HIS A 360 15.45 -1.83 10.91
N LYS A 361 16.07 -2.71 10.11
CA LYS A 361 15.50 -3.99 9.65
C LYS A 361 16.23 -5.15 10.30
N PHE A 362 15.51 -6.15 10.72
CA PHE A 362 16.09 -7.37 11.34
C PHE A 362 15.51 -8.64 10.73
#